data_a1068ae49962aec8b2b2fbd32ed99944
#
_entry.id   a1068ae49962aec8b2b2fbd32ed99944
#
_cell.length_a   1.000
_cell.length_b   1.000
_cell.length_c   1.000
_cell.angle_alpha   90.00
_cell.angle_beta   90.00
_cell.angle_gamma   90.00
#
_symmetry.space_group_name_H-M   'P 1'
#
loop_
_entity.id
_entity.type
_entity.pdbx_description
1 polymer ?
#
loop_
_entity_poly.entity_id
_entity_poly.type
_entity_poly.pdbx_seq_one_letter_code
_entity_poly.pdbx_strand_id
1 'polypeptide(L)'
;MNVYDIIKKPVVTEKTELLRKEYNKYTFEVHPKANKIEIKKAIETIFNVIVEDVATINKKPITKRHGMRLYKTQAKKKAIVKLAKENTITYFKEV
;
A
#
# COMPACT_ATOMS: atom_id res chain seq x y z
N MET A 1 -7.41 -12.62 8.86
CA MET A 1 -6.59 -11.42 9.14
C MET A 1 -7.50 -10.22 9.33
N ASN A 2 -7.28 -9.44 10.37
CA ASN A 2 -8.12 -8.27 10.64
C ASN A 2 -7.83 -7.18 9.60
N VAL A 3 -8.87 -6.45 9.18
CA VAL A 3 -8.70 -5.38 8.18
C VAL A 3 -7.69 -4.31 8.62
N TYR A 4 -7.59 -4.05 9.92
CA TYR A 4 -6.63 -3.07 10.44
C TYR A 4 -5.18 -3.58 10.45
N ASP A 5 -4.98 -4.90 10.32
CA ASP A 5 -3.65 -5.49 10.24
C ASP A 5 -3.16 -5.56 8.80
N ILE A 6 -4.05 -5.46 7.83
CA ILE A 6 -3.72 -5.56 6.41
C ILE A 6 -3.02 -4.31 5.92
N ILE A 7 -3.54 -3.14 6.26
CA ILE A 7 -2.99 -1.85 5.84
C ILE A 7 -2.06 -1.35 6.94
N LYS A 8 -0.77 -1.20 6.62
CA LYS A 8 0.21 -0.75 7.60
C LYS A 8 0.37 0.76 7.63
N LYS A 9 0.66 1.36 6.49
CA LYS A 9 0.86 2.81 6.39
C LYS A 9 0.78 3.26 4.94
N PRO A 10 0.44 4.54 4.69
CA PRO A 10 0.53 5.08 3.35
C PRO A 10 1.98 5.33 2.96
N VAL A 11 2.27 5.22 1.68
CA VAL A 11 3.57 5.55 1.12
C VAL A 11 3.45 6.91 0.44
N VAL A 12 4.18 7.89 0.94
CA VAL A 12 4.13 9.27 0.42
C VAL A 12 5.50 9.65 -0.13
N THR A 13 5.62 9.67 -1.44
CA THR A 13 6.81 10.10 -2.16
C THR A 13 6.37 10.99 -3.31
N GLU A 14 7.32 11.62 -4.02
CA GLU A 14 6.97 12.43 -5.19
C GLU A 14 6.21 11.62 -6.23
N LYS A 15 6.63 10.40 -6.48
CA LYS A 15 6.00 9.51 -7.43
C LYS A 15 4.58 9.12 -7.02
N THR A 16 4.39 8.77 -5.74
CA THR A 16 3.06 8.39 -5.25
C THR A 16 2.11 9.58 -5.20
N GLU A 17 2.62 10.78 -4.91
CA GLU A 17 1.82 12.00 -4.97
C GLU A 17 1.36 12.32 -6.38
N LEU A 18 2.21 12.10 -7.37
CA LEU A 18 1.85 12.28 -8.77
C LEU A 18 0.73 11.31 -9.18
N LEU A 19 0.85 10.05 -8.80
CA LEU A 19 -0.18 9.05 -9.06
C LEU A 19 -1.53 9.42 -8.42
N ARG A 20 -1.47 9.95 -7.21
CA ARG A 20 -2.67 10.40 -6.51
C ARG A 20 -3.35 11.56 -7.23
N LYS A 21 -2.59 12.57 -7.61
CA LYS A 21 -3.13 13.77 -8.25
C LYS A 21 -3.69 13.50 -9.65
N GLU A 22 -2.98 12.70 -10.45
CA GLU A 22 -3.35 12.50 -11.85
C GLU A 22 -4.29 11.32 -12.08
N TYR A 23 -4.14 10.26 -11.29
CA TYR A 23 -4.85 9.00 -11.55
C TYR A 23 -5.75 8.55 -10.40
N ASN A 24 -5.81 9.31 -9.33
CA ASN A 24 -6.55 8.93 -8.11
C ASN A 24 -6.12 7.57 -7.56
N LYS A 25 -4.83 7.29 -7.66
CA LYS A 25 -4.21 6.06 -7.16
C LYS A 25 -3.44 6.34 -5.88
N TYR A 26 -3.71 5.52 -4.87
CA TYR A 26 -3.07 5.65 -3.56
C TYR A 26 -2.20 4.44 -3.30
N THR A 27 -1.03 4.66 -2.73
CA THR A 27 -0.07 3.59 -2.45
C THR A 27 0.03 3.36 -0.95
N PHE A 28 -0.07 2.11 -0.55
CA PHE A 28 0.02 1.69 0.86
C PHE A 28 1.03 0.58 1.01
N GLU A 29 1.72 0.58 2.15
CA GLU A 29 2.45 -0.60 2.59
C GLU A 29 1.44 -1.50 3.28
N VAL A 30 1.38 -2.77 2.86
CA VAL A 30 0.40 -3.73 3.35
C VAL A 30 1.10 -4.97 3.91
N HIS A 31 0.32 -5.81 4.60
CA HIS A 31 0.85 -7.05 5.14
C HIS A 31 1.31 -7.95 4.00
N PRO A 32 2.51 -8.57 4.10
CA PRO A 32 3.05 -9.37 3.00
C PRO A 32 2.18 -10.56 2.57
N LYS A 33 1.35 -11.05 3.46
CA LYS A 33 0.46 -12.19 3.19
C LYS A 33 -0.93 -11.78 2.69
N ALA A 34 -1.23 -10.49 2.65
CA ALA A 34 -2.54 -10.02 2.19
C ALA A 34 -2.65 -10.15 0.67
N ASN A 35 -3.82 -10.57 0.20
CA ASN A 35 -4.10 -10.65 -1.24
C ASN A 35 -4.91 -9.43 -1.69
N LYS A 36 -5.14 -9.31 -3.00
CA LYS A 36 -5.85 -8.16 -3.58
C LYS A 36 -7.26 -7.99 -3.03
N ILE A 37 -7.97 -9.08 -2.83
CA ILE A 37 -9.35 -9.06 -2.33
C ILE A 37 -9.38 -8.54 -0.90
N GLU A 38 -8.47 -9.01 -0.05
CA GLU A 38 -8.37 -8.55 1.32
C GLU A 38 -7.98 -7.08 1.39
N ILE A 39 -7.03 -6.65 0.56
CA ILE A 39 -6.59 -5.26 0.50
C ILE A 39 -7.74 -4.35 0.07
N LYS A 40 -8.49 -4.74 -0.96
CA LYS A 40 -9.64 -3.98 -1.42
C LYS A 40 -10.68 -3.80 -0.32
N LYS A 41 -11.04 -4.89 0.34
CA LYS A 41 -12.01 -4.85 1.44
C LYS A 41 -11.53 -3.99 2.60
N ALA A 42 -10.26 -4.09 2.94
CA ALA A 42 -9.68 -3.30 4.03
C ALA A 42 -9.74 -1.81 3.73
N ILE A 43 -9.35 -1.39 2.54
CA ILE A 43 -9.39 0.01 2.13
C ILE A 43 -10.82 0.53 2.12
N GLU A 44 -11.75 -0.23 1.57
CA GLU A 44 -13.15 0.17 1.53
C GLU A 44 -13.77 0.30 2.92
N THR A 45 -13.38 -0.58 3.83
CA THR A 45 -13.88 -0.56 5.21
C THR A 45 -13.28 0.58 6.01
N ILE A 46 -11.96 0.76 5.93
CA ILE A 46 -11.24 1.75 6.75
C ILE A 46 -11.55 3.18 6.29
N PHE A 47 -11.53 3.42 4.99
CA PHE A 47 -11.67 4.77 4.44
C PHE A 47 -13.07 5.07 3.88
N ASN A 48 -13.94 4.08 3.86
CA ASN A 48 -15.31 4.23 3.34
C ASN A 48 -15.32 4.78 1.93
N VAL A 49 -14.57 4.16 1.05
CA VAL A 49 -14.45 4.56 -0.37
C VAL A 49 -14.72 3.36 -1.27
N ILE A 50 -14.92 3.63 -2.55
CA ILE A 50 -15.11 2.59 -3.57
C ILE A 50 -13.79 2.39 -4.31
N VAL A 51 -13.28 1.16 -4.29
CA VAL A 51 -12.04 0.78 -4.94
C VAL A 51 -12.35 0.17 -6.30
N GLU A 52 -11.78 0.75 -7.36
CA GLU A 52 -11.96 0.24 -8.72
C GLU A 52 -10.95 -0.85 -9.07
N ASP A 53 -9.71 -0.70 -8.62
CA ASP A 53 -8.66 -1.64 -8.96
C ASP A 53 -7.58 -1.66 -7.89
N VAL A 54 -6.88 -2.79 -7.77
CA VAL A 54 -5.77 -2.96 -6.84
C VAL A 54 -4.63 -3.65 -7.58
N ALA A 55 -3.47 -3.01 -7.59
CA ALA A 55 -2.23 -3.60 -8.06
C ALA A 55 -1.32 -3.84 -6.86
N THR A 56 -0.59 -4.94 -6.87
CA THR A 56 0.32 -5.27 -5.78
C THR A 56 1.74 -5.44 -6.29
N ILE A 57 2.70 -5.01 -5.47
CA ILE A 57 4.11 -5.17 -5.73
C ILE A 57 4.72 -5.88 -4.54
N ASN A 58 5.27 -7.07 -4.79
CA ASN A 58 5.94 -7.85 -3.75
C ASN A 58 7.43 -7.60 -3.80
N LYS A 59 8.01 -7.24 -2.67
CA LYS A 59 9.45 -7.12 -2.51
C LYS A 59 9.93 -8.28 -1.67
N LYS A 60 10.65 -9.20 -2.31
CA LYS A 60 11.17 -10.39 -1.64
C LYS A 60 12.25 -10.04 -0.63
N PRO A 61 12.41 -10.85 0.43
CA PRO A 61 13.55 -10.70 1.32
C PRO A 61 14.85 -10.87 0.52
N ILE A 62 15.81 -10.01 0.79
CA ILE A 62 17.14 -10.12 0.19
C ILE A 62 18.17 -10.24 1.30
N THR A 63 19.26 -10.98 1.01
CA THR A 63 20.37 -11.09 1.92
C THR A 63 21.27 -9.88 1.76
N LYS A 64 21.48 -9.15 2.84
CA LYS A 64 22.40 -8.00 2.88
C LYS A 64 23.56 -8.28 3.81
N ARG A 65 24.66 -7.59 3.57
CA ARG A 65 25.88 -7.72 4.36
C ARG A 65 26.16 -6.43 5.11
N HIS A 66 26.39 -6.56 6.39
CA HIS A 66 26.84 -5.45 7.23
C HIS A 66 28.13 -5.88 7.94
N GLY A 67 29.27 -5.40 7.45
CA GLY A 67 30.56 -5.90 7.87
C GLY A 67 30.73 -7.37 7.51
N MET A 68 30.98 -8.21 8.52
CA MET A 68 31.10 -9.67 8.32
C MET A 68 29.81 -10.42 8.62
N ARG A 69 28.74 -9.70 8.91
CA ARG A 69 27.46 -10.29 9.28
C ARG A 69 26.49 -10.28 8.09
N LEU A 70 25.95 -11.44 7.77
CA LEU A 70 24.89 -11.56 6.77
C LEU A 70 23.54 -11.51 7.47
N TYR A 71 22.59 -10.81 6.88
CA TYR A 71 21.21 -10.77 7.39
C TYR A 71 20.22 -10.70 6.23
N LYS A 72 19.01 -11.16 6.48
CA LYS A 72 17.92 -11.06 5.51
C LYS A 72 17.01 -9.89 5.84
N THR A 73 16.64 -9.11 4.83
CA THR A 73 15.61 -8.08 4.98
C THR A 73 14.25 -8.74 5.07
N GLN A 74 13.29 -8.04 5.65
CA GLN A 74 11.92 -8.54 5.70
C GLN A 74 11.25 -8.41 4.34
N ALA A 75 10.36 -9.34 4.02
CA ALA A 75 9.50 -9.24 2.87
C ALA A 75 8.59 -8.02 3.03
N LYS A 76 8.42 -7.24 1.97
CA LYS A 76 7.54 -6.07 1.95
C LYS A 76 6.57 -6.16 0.80
N LYS A 77 5.37 -5.67 1.01
CA LYS A 77 4.35 -5.64 -0.03
C LYS A 77 3.73 -4.25 -0.08
N LYS A 78 3.61 -3.71 -1.27
CA LYS A 78 2.93 -2.43 -1.52
C LYS A 78 1.69 -2.69 -2.35
N ALA A 79 0.65 -1.93 -2.08
CA ALA A 79 -0.57 -1.97 -2.88
C ALA A 79 -0.84 -0.59 -3.45
N ILE A 80 -1.13 -0.55 -4.75
CA ILE A 80 -1.57 0.67 -5.42
C ILE A 80 -3.05 0.51 -5.66
N VAL A 81 -3.84 1.36 -5.02
CA VAL A 81 -5.29 1.27 -5.02
C VAL A 81 -5.86 2.42 -5.85
N LYS A 82 -6.60 2.09 -6.91
CA LYS A 82 -7.30 3.10 -7.70
C LYS A 82 -8.72 3.24 -7.16
N LEU A 83 -9.07 4.45 -6.75
CA LEU A 83 -10.40 4.75 -6.24
C LEU A 83 -11.33 5.22 -7.35
N ALA A 84 -12.64 5.08 -7.14
CA ALA A 84 -13.63 5.66 -8.02
C ALA A 84 -13.43 7.17 -8.08
N LYS A 85 -13.79 7.76 -9.21
CA LYS A 85 -13.48 9.15 -9.56
C LYS A 85 -13.85 10.18 -8.48
N GLU A 86 -14.94 9.94 -7.77
CA GLU A 86 -15.43 10.86 -6.76
C GLU A 86 -14.90 10.57 -5.34
N ASN A 87 -14.14 9.49 -5.18
CA ASN A 87 -13.64 9.09 -3.88
C ASN A 87 -12.24 9.63 -3.65
N THR A 88 -11.99 10.08 -2.44
CA THR A 88 -10.69 10.63 -2.03
C THR A 88 -10.39 10.14 -0.62
N ILE A 89 -9.15 9.72 -0.38
CA ILE A 89 -8.70 9.39 0.96
C ILE A 89 -8.11 10.64 1.58
N THR A 90 -8.78 11.17 2.60
CA THR A 90 -8.41 12.43 3.24
C THR A 90 -7.06 12.39 3.93
N TYR A 91 -6.58 11.20 4.29
CA TYR A 91 -5.30 11.03 4.95
C TYR A 91 -4.14 11.70 4.20
N PHE A 92 -4.24 11.80 2.89
CA PHE A 92 -3.18 12.38 2.05
C PHE A 92 -3.29 13.89 1.87
N LYS A 93 -4.36 14.52 2.34
CA LYS A 93 -4.59 15.94 2.09
C LYS A 93 -3.73 16.88 2.94
N GLU A 94 -3.18 16.41 4.00
CA GLU A 94 -2.42 17.21 4.96
C GLU A 94 -0.92 17.26 4.68
N VAL A 95 -0.52 16.78 3.56
CA VAL A 95 0.90 16.74 3.20
C VAL A 95 1.32 18.05 2.53
#